data_3def48b271c7e341867ff0cdfc2eb03e
#
_entry.id   3def48b271c7e341867ff0cdfc2eb03e
#
_cell.length_a   1.000
_cell.length_b   1.000
_cell.length_c   1.000
_cell.angle_alpha   90.00
_cell.angle_beta   90.00
_cell.angle_gamma   90.00
#
_symmetry.space_group_name_H-M   'P 1'
#
loop_
_entity.id
_entity.type
_entity.pdbx_description
1 polymer ?
#
loop_
_entity_poly.entity_id
_entity_poly.type
_entity_poly.pdbx_seq_one_letter_code
_entity_poly.pdbx_strand_id
1 'polypeptide(L)'
;MLNITTFLDANACRLDKTVFYCPERDVSYTSKEILAISSEIARQIQALGVEKGDRVMLYMNSTPEYLFSYFAVWRLGAVAIPTNRVYTPSELAYMVENSGAKVIITDAEGVSSAEGLGISVYVPENIEEFRNAAVLPPAKTDFNDLCQLQYTSGTTGKPKGAMLTHGNWLAAIHNECDVLTLKQDDVYLGIYPMGHVGLSWGIAAMRAGALYVMMERYEPTRYLELCKQFGVTVLAGMPPVIHSLTEAPENAGTEEALATVREIISGGGPLHHEIWKKFHYRYNIPVINAYGLSETVVIGTGTVIRPEDYASADRFQSVGHPVCFSEVKIVDEADSSIEMPVGTPGEIALRGPAVALGYWNMPEETAAAFLEDGWFLTGDVGYLDSDNRLCITDRKKDMIVMSGWKIYPTEVEDALIRFEGIAEIAVFGVPHEHRGEIPAAAVVWREGWDSSNESQLMEFAREHLAGYKVPRKIISVEALPRVNGWKLLRRELREQYS
;
A
#
# COMPACT_ATOMS: atom_id res chain seq x y z
N MET A 1 15.52 20.75 14.42
CA MET A 1 14.82 20.90 13.11
C MET A 1 14.77 19.53 12.49
N LEU A 2 13.58 19.04 12.20
CA LEU A 2 13.37 17.66 11.75
C LEU A 2 12.35 17.59 10.62
N ASN A 3 12.56 18.36 9.54
CA ASN A 3 11.71 18.28 8.36
C ASN A 3 12.13 17.09 7.50
N ILE A 4 11.19 16.24 7.10
CA ILE A 4 11.46 15.05 6.30
C ILE A 4 12.21 15.37 4.99
N THR A 5 11.99 16.55 4.40
CA THR A 5 12.66 16.93 3.13
C THR A 5 14.15 17.21 3.26
N THR A 6 14.70 17.26 4.48
CA THR A 6 16.14 17.52 4.70
C THR A 6 17.05 16.47 4.07
N PHE A 7 16.56 15.26 3.75
CA PHE A 7 17.33 14.28 3.01
C PHE A 7 17.66 14.76 1.58
N LEU A 8 16.77 15.53 0.95
CA LEU A 8 17.02 16.13 -0.36
C LEU A 8 18.16 17.15 -0.29
N ASP A 9 18.20 17.99 0.77
CA ASP A 9 19.29 18.93 0.98
C ASP A 9 20.63 18.20 1.15
N ALA A 10 20.63 17.12 1.94
CA ALA A 10 21.83 16.30 2.15
C ALA A 10 22.29 15.62 0.86
N ASN A 11 21.39 15.09 0.07
CA ASN A 11 21.69 14.43 -1.20
C ASN A 11 22.13 15.44 -2.27
N ALA A 12 21.50 16.61 -2.36
CA ALA A 12 21.89 17.67 -3.27
C ALA A 12 23.35 18.17 -3.06
N CYS A 13 23.84 18.06 -1.82
CA CYS A 13 25.23 18.40 -1.48
C CYS A 13 26.24 17.28 -1.80
N ARG A 14 25.79 16.01 -1.85
CA ARG A 14 26.70 14.85 -1.92
C ARG A 14 26.63 14.09 -3.23
N LEU A 15 25.50 14.18 -3.94
CA LEU A 15 25.21 13.35 -5.11
C LEU A 15 25.06 14.24 -6.35
N ASP A 16 25.85 13.96 -7.36
CA ASP A 16 25.72 14.57 -8.69
C ASP A 16 25.29 13.49 -9.69
N LYS A 17 24.06 12.99 -9.47
CA LYS A 17 23.46 11.95 -10.34
C LYS A 17 21.94 12.03 -10.30
N THR A 18 21.32 11.42 -11.31
CA THR A 18 19.88 11.19 -11.37
C THR A 18 19.44 10.27 -10.21
N VAL A 19 18.39 10.66 -9.49
CA VAL A 19 17.77 9.89 -8.42
C VAL A 19 16.30 9.58 -8.69
N PHE A 20 15.72 10.21 -9.71
CA PHE A 20 14.32 10.00 -10.10
C PHE A 20 14.19 10.05 -11.63
N TYR A 21 13.41 9.10 -12.19
CA TYR A 21 13.11 9.02 -13.60
C TYR A 21 11.64 8.65 -13.83
N CYS A 22 10.97 9.37 -14.73
CA CYS A 22 9.60 9.10 -15.17
C CYS A 22 9.62 8.62 -16.63
N PRO A 23 9.39 7.31 -16.86
CA PRO A 23 9.49 6.71 -18.19
C PRO A 23 8.45 7.21 -19.20
N GLU A 24 7.26 7.57 -18.72
CA GLU A 24 6.15 8.02 -19.57
C GLU A 24 6.43 9.35 -20.24
N ARG A 25 7.29 10.16 -19.63
CA ARG A 25 7.68 11.49 -20.11
C ARG A 25 9.13 11.59 -20.58
N ASP A 26 9.92 10.51 -20.37
CA ASP A 26 11.37 10.48 -20.63
C ASP A 26 12.12 11.62 -19.94
N VAL A 27 11.79 11.87 -18.67
CA VAL A 27 12.42 12.95 -17.89
C VAL A 27 13.10 12.39 -16.65
N SER A 28 14.24 12.98 -16.31
CA SER A 28 15.05 12.61 -15.16
C SER A 28 15.42 13.81 -14.30
N TYR A 29 15.61 13.57 -13.00
CA TYR A 29 15.92 14.62 -12.04
C TYR A 29 17.00 14.18 -11.04
N THR A 30 17.90 15.11 -10.76
CA THR A 30 18.82 15.02 -9.64
C THR A 30 18.14 15.50 -8.34
N SER A 31 18.70 15.15 -7.18
CA SER A 31 18.19 15.68 -5.90
C SER A 31 18.20 17.21 -5.85
N LYS A 32 19.17 17.85 -6.53
CA LYS A 32 19.29 19.32 -6.61
C LYS A 32 18.14 19.94 -7.39
N GLU A 33 17.78 19.36 -8.53
CA GLU A 33 16.67 19.82 -9.35
C GLU A 33 15.31 19.60 -8.65
N ILE A 34 15.11 18.43 -8.04
CA ILE A 34 13.90 18.16 -7.24
C ILE A 34 13.75 19.19 -6.13
N LEU A 35 14.85 19.50 -5.43
CA LEU A 35 14.87 20.50 -4.37
C LEU A 35 14.52 21.90 -4.87
N ALA A 36 15.05 22.29 -6.03
CA ALA A 36 14.78 23.59 -6.65
C ALA A 36 13.29 23.70 -7.09
N ILE A 37 12.79 22.71 -7.80
CA ILE A 37 11.41 22.64 -8.28
C ILE A 37 10.43 22.65 -7.09
N SER A 38 10.64 21.79 -6.11
CA SER A 38 9.78 21.73 -4.91
C SER A 38 9.81 23.05 -4.14
N SER A 39 10.96 23.75 -4.11
CA SER A 39 11.08 25.07 -3.46
C SER A 39 10.26 26.13 -4.17
N GLU A 40 10.19 26.10 -5.51
CA GLU A 40 9.38 27.05 -6.26
C GLU A 40 7.89 26.78 -6.11
N ILE A 41 7.47 25.53 -6.22
CA ILE A 41 6.09 25.12 -5.90
C ILE A 41 5.70 25.58 -4.49
N ALA A 42 6.60 25.39 -3.50
CA ALA A 42 6.37 25.84 -2.14
C ALA A 42 6.13 27.36 -2.04
N ARG A 43 6.91 28.21 -2.76
CA ARG A 43 6.69 29.66 -2.79
C ARG A 43 5.32 30.01 -3.41
N GLN A 44 4.95 29.32 -4.49
CA GLN A 44 3.69 29.60 -5.18
C GLN A 44 2.48 29.25 -4.31
N ILE A 45 2.48 28.12 -3.61
CA ILE A 45 1.40 27.80 -2.68
C ILE A 45 1.43 28.67 -1.40
N GLN A 46 2.62 29.10 -0.97
CA GLN A 46 2.75 30.08 0.12
C GLN A 46 2.14 31.44 -0.27
N ALA A 47 2.27 31.87 -1.51
CA ALA A 47 1.63 33.08 -2.02
C ALA A 47 0.09 32.97 -2.05
N LEU A 48 -0.47 31.75 -2.07
CA LEU A 48 -1.90 31.45 -1.86
C LEU A 48 -2.31 31.41 -0.40
N GLY A 49 -1.41 31.76 0.53
CA GLY A 49 -1.68 31.83 1.97
C GLY A 49 -1.47 30.53 2.74
N VAL A 50 -0.75 29.55 2.18
CA VAL A 50 -0.40 28.32 2.90
C VAL A 50 0.72 28.62 3.91
N GLU A 51 0.48 28.27 5.17
CA GLU A 51 1.42 28.40 6.27
C GLU A 51 1.71 27.03 6.92
N LYS A 52 2.69 26.97 7.84
CA LYS A 52 2.97 25.77 8.63
C LYS A 52 1.71 25.26 9.32
N GLY A 53 1.44 23.96 9.20
CA GLY A 53 0.28 23.28 9.77
C GLY A 53 -1.00 23.38 8.94
N ASP A 54 -1.03 24.16 7.86
CA ASP A 54 -2.16 24.17 6.95
C ASP A 54 -2.24 22.88 6.12
N ARG A 55 -3.45 22.48 5.77
CA ARG A 55 -3.71 21.28 4.97
C ARG A 55 -3.79 21.65 3.49
N VAL A 56 -3.06 20.87 2.68
CA VAL A 56 -2.98 21.02 1.23
C VAL A 56 -3.32 19.68 0.58
N MET A 57 -4.38 19.66 -0.22
CA MET A 57 -4.80 18.46 -0.95
C MET A 57 -4.00 18.30 -2.22
N LEU A 58 -3.57 17.07 -2.51
CA LEU A 58 -2.92 16.68 -3.76
C LEU A 58 -3.88 15.79 -4.54
N TYR A 59 -4.36 16.25 -5.69
CA TYR A 59 -5.36 15.56 -6.51
C TYR A 59 -4.91 15.43 -7.96
N MET A 60 -4.02 14.47 -8.21
CA MET A 60 -3.42 14.21 -9.53
C MET A 60 -3.17 12.72 -9.71
N ASN A 61 -2.82 12.32 -10.93
CA ASN A 61 -2.19 11.03 -11.19
C ASN A 61 -0.75 11.00 -10.63
N SER A 62 -0.13 9.81 -10.58
CA SER A 62 1.26 9.66 -10.15
C SER A 62 2.20 10.26 -11.19
N THR A 63 2.65 11.48 -10.98
CA THR A 63 3.50 12.27 -11.90
C THR A 63 4.66 12.92 -11.15
N PRO A 64 5.69 13.44 -11.84
CA PRO A 64 6.73 14.23 -11.21
C PRO A 64 6.18 15.41 -10.41
N GLU A 65 5.16 16.11 -10.95
CA GLU A 65 4.50 17.24 -10.29
C GLU A 65 3.86 16.81 -8.96
N TYR A 66 3.30 15.60 -8.89
CA TYR A 66 2.73 15.06 -7.66
C TYR A 66 3.80 14.92 -6.57
N LEU A 67 4.90 14.23 -6.89
CA LEU A 67 6.00 14.01 -5.95
C LEU A 67 6.63 15.33 -5.49
N PHE A 68 6.86 16.25 -6.41
CA PHE A 68 7.50 17.54 -6.07
C PHE A 68 6.56 18.45 -5.27
N SER A 69 5.25 18.39 -5.53
CA SER A 69 4.24 19.06 -4.71
C SER A 69 4.18 18.48 -3.30
N TYR A 70 4.33 17.19 -3.16
CA TYR A 70 4.44 16.53 -1.86
C TYR A 70 5.60 17.09 -1.04
N PHE A 71 6.79 17.16 -1.64
CA PHE A 71 7.97 17.75 -1.01
C PHE A 71 7.78 19.25 -0.75
N ALA A 72 7.11 19.99 -1.63
CA ALA A 72 6.81 21.40 -1.44
C ALA A 72 5.97 21.65 -0.19
N VAL A 73 4.89 20.89 -0.02
CA VAL A 73 4.00 20.96 1.15
C VAL A 73 4.78 20.65 2.43
N TRP A 74 5.52 19.55 2.45
CA TRP A 74 6.32 19.17 3.61
C TRP A 74 7.43 20.18 3.93
N ARG A 75 8.02 20.79 2.91
CA ARG A 75 9.07 21.81 3.09
C ARG A 75 8.57 23.06 3.77
N LEU A 76 7.31 23.44 3.55
CA LEU A 76 6.63 24.51 4.28
C LEU A 76 6.23 24.11 5.71
N GLY A 77 6.35 22.83 6.10
CA GLY A 77 5.78 22.30 7.34
C GLY A 77 4.25 22.26 7.32
N ALA A 78 3.67 22.31 6.12
CA ALA A 78 2.25 22.10 5.90
C ALA A 78 1.93 20.59 5.83
N VAL A 79 0.65 20.25 5.87
CA VAL A 79 0.13 18.89 5.97
C VAL A 79 -0.43 18.46 4.61
N ALA A 80 0.18 17.47 3.99
CA ALA A 80 -0.28 16.91 2.73
C ALA A 80 -1.53 16.03 2.93
N ILE A 81 -2.50 16.17 2.04
CA ILE A 81 -3.65 15.26 1.92
C ILE A 81 -3.53 14.58 0.56
N PRO A 82 -2.82 13.43 0.48
CA PRO A 82 -2.66 12.74 -0.79
C PRO A 82 -3.96 12.08 -1.20
N THR A 83 -4.39 12.36 -2.42
CA THR A 83 -5.53 11.73 -3.08
C THR A 83 -5.15 11.41 -4.52
N ASN A 84 -6.03 10.74 -5.24
CA ASN A 84 -5.84 10.44 -6.66
C ASN A 84 -7.14 10.64 -7.45
N ARG A 85 -7.06 10.51 -8.76
CA ARG A 85 -8.16 10.77 -9.69
C ARG A 85 -9.31 9.75 -9.63
N VAL A 86 -9.20 8.68 -8.82
CA VAL A 86 -10.28 7.70 -8.64
C VAL A 86 -11.34 8.14 -7.65
N TYR A 87 -11.05 9.16 -6.81
CA TYR A 87 -12.04 9.69 -5.87
C TYR A 87 -13.14 10.45 -6.58
N THR A 88 -14.37 10.20 -6.17
CA THR A 88 -15.54 10.91 -6.68
C THR A 88 -15.59 12.36 -6.17
N PRO A 89 -16.29 13.27 -6.84
CA PRO A 89 -16.47 14.64 -6.36
C PRO A 89 -17.05 14.73 -4.94
N SER A 90 -17.94 13.80 -4.56
CA SER A 90 -18.52 13.76 -3.21
C SER A 90 -17.51 13.33 -2.15
N GLU A 91 -16.61 12.40 -2.46
CA GLU A 91 -15.53 12.00 -1.56
C GLU A 91 -14.51 13.12 -1.38
N LEU A 92 -14.16 13.81 -2.47
CA LEU A 92 -13.27 14.98 -2.42
C LEU A 92 -13.88 16.10 -1.58
N ALA A 93 -15.15 16.42 -1.77
CA ALA A 93 -15.85 17.45 -0.98
C ALA A 93 -15.84 17.10 0.51
N TYR A 94 -16.11 15.85 0.85
CA TYR A 94 -16.03 15.38 2.24
C TYR A 94 -14.61 15.53 2.81
N MET A 95 -13.57 15.12 2.06
CA MET A 95 -12.18 15.23 2.53
C MET A 95 -11.74 16.69 2.70
N VAL A 96 -12.15 17.59 1.81
CA VAL A 96 -11.90 19.04 1.95
C VAL A 96 -12.56 19.61 3.19
N GLU A 97 -13.84 19.31 3.40
CA GLU A 97 -14.60 19.78 4.57
C GLU A 97 -14.02 19.22 5.87
N ASN A 98 -13.79 17.90 5.94
CA ASN A 98 -13.28 17.24 7.14
C ASN A 98 -11.87 17.70 7.52
N SER A 99 -10.96 17.84 6.53
CA SER A 99 -9.59 18.28 6.77
C SER A 99 -9.45 19.77 6.98
N GLY A 100 -10.37 20.57 6.45
CA GLY A 100 -10.22 22.01 6.35
C GLY A 100 -9.06 22.42 5.44
N ALA A 101 -8.91 21.75 4.31
CA ALA A 101 -7.87 22.07 3.33
C ALA A 101 -8.01 23.49 2.79
N LYS A 102 -6.90 24.22 2.65
CA LYS A 102 -6.87 25.59 2.13
C LYS A 102 -6.65 25.64 0.62
N VAL A 103 -5.84 24.74 0.11
CA VAL A 103 -5.43 24.67 -1.30
C VAL A 103 -5.55 23.25 -1.79
N ILE A 104 -5.97 23.09 -3.02
CA ILE A 104 -5.85 21.84 -3.78
C ILE A 104 -4.83 22.04 -4.90
N ILE A 105 -3.83 21.17 -4.94
CA ILE A 105 -2.86 21.08 -6.03
C ILE A 105 -3.36 19.98 -6.97
N THR A 106 -3.54 20.31 -8.23
CA THR A 106 -4.07 19.38 -9.24
C THR A 106 -3.39 19.57 -10.59
N ASP A 107 -3.61 18.65 -11.51
CA ASP A 107 -3.26 18.81 -12.93
C ASP A 107 -4.40 19.47 -13.72
N ALA A 108 -4.16 19.80 -14.97
CA ALA A 108 -5.13 20.46 -15.84
C ALA A 108 -6.47 19.69 -15.95
N GLU A 109 -6.42 18.35 -15.92
CA GLU A 109 -7.62 17.53 -16.00
C GLU A 109 -8.44 17.53 -14.69
N GLY A 110 -7.81 17.79 -13.53
CA GLY A 110 -8.47 17.84 -12.23
C GLY A 110 -9.11 19.16 -11.86
N VAL A 111 -8.80 20.23 -12.62
CA VAL A 111 -9.29 21.60 -12.33
C VAL A 111 -10.81 21.63 -12.20
N SER A 112 -11.55 21.06 -13.14
CA SER A 112 -13.01 21.06 -13.13
C SER A 112 -13.62 20.42 -11.88
N SER A 113 -13.01 19.37 -11.37
CA SER A 113 -13.43 18.72 -10.11
C SER A 113 -13.03 19.53 -8.87
N ALA A 114 -11.93 20.25 -8.95
CA ALA A 114 -11.38 21.06 -7.85
C ALA A 114 -12.10 22.40 -7.68
N GLU A 115 -12.47 23.09 -8.76
CA GLU A 115 -13.15 24.41 -8.72
C GLU A 115 -14.48 24.37 -7.96
N GLY A 116 -15.19 23.23 -8.00
CA GLY A 116 -16.45 23.04 -7.27
C GLY A 116 -16.31 22.94 -5.74
N LEU A 117 -15.08 22.86 -5.21
CA LEU A 117 -14.82 22.61 -3.79
C LEU A 117 -14.70 23.88 -2.93
N GLY A 118 -14.71 25.08 -3.54
CA GLY A 118 -14.71 26.36 -2.82
C GLY A 118 -13.38 26.71 -2.13
N ILE A 119 -12.27 26.08 -2.53
CA ILE A 119 -10.90 26.35 -2.04
C ILE A 119 -10.00 26.78 -3.19
N SER A 120 -8.84 27.37 -2.88
CA SER A 120 -7.87 27.79 -3.92
C SER A 120 -7.34 26.58 -4.68
N VAL A 121 -7.28 26.71 -6.01
CA VAL A 121 -6.72 25.69 -6.91
C VAL A 121 -5.36 26.14 -7.41
N TYR A 122 -4.37 25.27 -7.37
CA TYR A 122 -3.05 25.48 -7.94
C TYR A 122 -2.70 24.35 -8.89
N VAL A 123 -2.19 24.70 -10.08
CA VAL A 123 -1.70 23.76 -11.09
C VAL A 123 -0.20 24.00 -11.27
N PRO A 124 0.67 23.02 -10.94
CA PRO A 124 2.11 23.15 -11.14
C PRO A 124 2.45 22.98 -12.63
N GLU A 125 2.36 24.04 -13.40
CA GLU A 125 2.71 24.06 -14.82
C GLU A 125 4.20 24.34 -15.02
N ASN A 126 4.76 23.84 -16.13
CA ASN A 126 6.13 24.15 -16.59
C ASN A 126 7.22 23.92 -15.53
N ILE A 127 7.11 22.85 -14.74
CA ILE A 127 8.06 22.56 -13.64
C ILE A 127 9.52 22.48 -14.11
N GLU A 128 9.75 22.20 -15.39
CA GLU A 128 11.07 22.15 -16.01
C GLU A 128 11.81 23.49 -15.93
N GLU A 129 11.09 24.61 -15.96
CA GLU A 129 11.66 25.95 -15.82
C GLU A 129 12.21 26.20 -14.40
N PHE A 130 11.78 25.42 -13.43
CA PHE A 130 12.15 25.56 -12.02
C PHE A 130 13.39 24.76 -11.62
N ARG A 131 14.02 24.01 -12.53
CA ARG A 131 15.20 23.16 -12.23
C ARG A 131 16.35 23.90 -11.56
N ASN A 132 16.46 25.22 -11.79
CA ASN A 132 17.47 26.08 -11.21
C ASN A 132 16.92 27.16 -10.26
N ALA A 133 15.69 26.99 -9.78
CA ALA A 133 15.08 27.93 -8.85
C ALA A 133 15.86 28.00 -7.53
N ALA A 134 15.81 29.13 -6.85
CA ALA A 134 16.46 29.27 -5.57
C ALA A 134 15.86 28.32 -4.54
N VAL A 135 16.69 27.68 -3.73
CA VAL A 135 16.24 26.74 -2.72
C VAL A 135 15.58 27.48 -1.55
N LEU A 136 14.36 27.07 -1.18
CA LEU A 136 13.67 27.52 0.01
C LEU A 136 14.16 26.68 1.21
N PRO A 137 14.65 27.27 2.32
CA PRO A 137 14.97 26.49 3.51
C PRO A 137 13.73 25.74 4.04
N PRO A 138 13.88 24.51 4.57
CA PRO A 138 12.78 23.79 5.14
C PRO A 138 12.26 24.48 6.42
N ALA A 139 10.96 24.48 6.61
CA ALA A 139 10.35 24.96 7.85
C ALA A 139 10.86 24.18 9.07
N LYS A 140 10.95 24.85 10.20
CA LYS A 140 11.31 24.21 11.48
C LYS A 140 10.13 23.36 11.94
N THR A 141 10.32 22.06 11.97
CA THR A 141 9.34 21.07 12.46
C THR A 141 9.97 20.17 13.51
N ASP A 142 9.14 19.50 14.28
CA ASP A 142 9.50 18.48 15.27
C ASP A 142 8.95 17.09 14.85
N PHE A 143 9.35 16.04 15.57
CA PHE A 143 8.90 14.67 15.29
C PHE A 143 7.39 14.51 15.26
N ASN A 144 6.69 15.19 16.16
CA ASN A 144 5.24 15.08 16.33
C ASN A 144 4.45 16.10 15.51
N ASP A 145 5.12 16.99 14.75
CA ASP A 145 4.41 17.87 13.83
C ASP A 145 3.79 17.03 12.71
N LEU A 146 2.50 17.26 12.46
CA LEU A 146 1.79 16.60 11.35
C LEU A 146 2.42 16.98 10.01
N CYS A 147 2.55 16.02 9.12
CA CYS A 147 2.96 16.26 7.75
C CYS A 147 1.97 15.66 6.73
N GLN A 148 1.06 14.79 7.18
CA GLN A 148 0.11 14.14 6.29
C GLN A 148 -1.17 13.73 7.00
N LEU A 149 -2.30 13.85 6.30
CA LEU A 149 -3.55 13.17 6.60
C LEU A 149 -3.80 12.13 5.52
N GLN A 150 -3.58 10.86 5.85
CA GLN A 150 -3.85 9.77 4.91
C GLN A 150 -5.28 9.27 5.07
N TYR A 151 -6.13 9.56 4.10
CA TYR A 151 -7.50 9.05 4.11
C TYR A 151 -7.54 7.58 3.70
N THR A 152 -8.23 6.78 4.53
CA THR A 152 -8.45 5.36 4.31
C THR A 152 -9.94 5.07 4.21
N SER A 153 -10.31 4.02 3.47
CA SER A 153 -11.71 3.56 3.41
C SER A 153 -12.14 3.03 4.77
N GLY A 154 -12.87 3.85 5.54
CA GLY A 154 -13.38 3.47 6.85
C GLY A 154 -14.38 2.29 6.79
N THR A 155 -14.49 1.56 7.90
CA THR A 155 -15.50 0.51 8.08
C THR A 155 -16.92 1.07 8.17
N THR A 156 -17.06 2.34 8.55
CA THR A 156 -18.34 3.08 8.75
C THR A 156 -18.83 3.78 7.47
N GLY A 157 -18.17 3.59 6.33
CA GLY A 157 -18.57 4.17 5.04
C GLY A 157 -17.96 5.56 4.75
N LYS A 158 -17.49 6.31 5.75
CA LYS A 158 -16.77 7.58 5.54
C LYS A 158 -15.26 7.37 5.63
N PRO A 159 -14.46 7.98 4.73
CA PRO A 159 -13.01 7.92 4.83
C PRO A 159 -12.49 8.53 6.13
N LYS A 160 -11.49 7.88 6.76
CA LYS A 160 -10.83 8.34 7.98
C LYS A 160 -9.45 8.88 7.66
N GLY A 161 -9.12 10.09 8.10
CA GLY A 161 -7.81 10.72 7.89
C GLY A 161 -6.83 10.33 9.00
N ALA A 162 -5.95 9.34 8.77
CA ALA A 162 -4.89 8.98 9.72
C ALA A 162 -3.88 10.12 9.82
N MET A 163 -3.58 10.55 11.05
CA MET A 163 -2.69 11.66 11.38
C MET A 163 -1.23 11.20 11.42
N LEU A 164 -0.49 11.44 10.34
CA LEU A 164 0.92 11.06 10.21
C LEU A 164 1.85 12.25 10.43
N THR A 165 2.91 12.02 11.19
CA THR A 165 3.91 13.02 11.57
C THR A 165 5.19 12.90 10.75
N HIS A 166 6.05 13.92 10.80
CA HIS A 166 7.42 13.81 10.27
C HIS A 166 8.20 12.65 10.89
N GLY A 167 7.96 12.34 12.17
CA GLY A 167 8.58 11.20 12.85
C GLY A 167 8.13 9.86 12.29
N ASN A 168 6.83 9.69 12.01
CA ASN A 168 6.30 8.46 11.43
C ASN A 168 6.94 8.18 10.06
N TRP A 169 7.03 9.18 9.20
CA TRP A 169 7.65 9.06 7.88
C TRP A 169 9.15 8.79 7.94
N LEU A 170 9.87 9.41 8.88
CA LEU A 170 11.30 9.14 9.06
C LEU A 170 11.56 7.71 9.50
N ALA A 171 10.71 7.15 10.38
CA ALA A 171 10.77 5.76 10.78
C ALA A 171 10.52 4.82 9.58
N ALA A 172 9.51 5.13 8.75
CA ALA A 172 9.23 4.34 7.56
C ALA A 172 10.40 4.33 6.59
N ILE A 173 10.91 5.49 6.20
CA ILE A 173 12.05 5.60 5.29
C ILE A 173 13.29 4.88 5.85
N HIS A 174 13.52 4.93 7.18
CA HIS A 174 14.62 4.23 7.81
C HIS A 174 14.45 2.71 7.66
N ASN A 175 13.29 2.19 8.05
CA ASN A 175 13.01 0.76 8.02
C ASN A 175 12.99 0.20 6.59
N GLU A 176 12.48 0.94 5.63
CA GLU A 176 12.48 0.55 4.22
C GLU A 176 13.89 0.49 3.62
N CYS A 177 14.74 1.48 3.96
CA CYS A 177 16.15 1.44 3.58
C CYS A 177 16.88 0.23 4.18
N ASP A 178 16.62 -0.09 5.46
CA ASP A 178 17.24 -1.21 6.18
C ASP A 178 16.79 -2.56 5.59
N VAL A 179 15.48 -2.75 5.44
CA VAL A 179 14.89 -3.99 4.93
C VAL A 179 15.36 -4.32 3.53
N LEU A 180 15.35 -3.34 2.62
CA LEU A 180 15.81 -3.51 1.24
C LEU A 180 17.33 -3.32 1.09
N THR A 181 18.05 -3.10 2.17
CA THR A 181 19.51 -2.83 2.15
C THR A 181 19.90 -1.89 1.02
N LEU A 182 19.12 -0.82 0.84
CA LEU A 182 19.25 0.10 -0.30
C LEU A 182 20.59 0.79 -0.34
N LYS A 183 21.21 0.76 -1.50
CA LYS A 183 22.52 1.37 -1.79
C LYS A 183 22.40 2.41 -2.90
N GLN A 184 23.42 3.24 -3.01
CA GLN A 184 23.48 4.32 -3.98
C GLN A 184 23.47 3.83 -5.45
N ASP A 185 23.94 2.64 -5.72
CA ASP A 185 23.97 2.00 -7.04
C ASP A 185 22.75 1.15 -7.37
N ASP A 186 21.80 1.02 -6.45
CA ASP A 186 20.53 0.34 -6.71
C ASP A 186 19.63 1.13 -7.67
N VAL A 187 18.78 0.38 -8.35
CA VAL A 187 17.66 0.88 -9.16
C VAL A 187 16.37 0.27 -8.65
N TYR A 188 15.49 1.09 -8.13
CA TYR A 188 14.16 0.70 -7.66
C TYR A 188 13.10 1.04 -8.71
N LEU A 189 12.36 0.05 -9.21
CA LEU A 189 11.19 0.26 -10.07
C LEU A 189 9.92 0.23 -9.22
N GLY A 190 9.30 1.40 -9.06
CA GLY A 190 8.09 1.59 -8.27
C GLY A 190 6.84 1.74 -9.12
N ILE A 191 5.75 1.12 -8.66
CA ILE A 191 4.43 1.14 -9.29
C ILE A 191 3.31 1.51 -8.31
N TYR A 192 3.66 1.81 -7.05
CA TYR A 192 2.68 2.20 -6.05
C TYR A 192 2.12 3.60 -6.35
N PRO A 193 0.78 3.76 -6.33
CA PRO A 193 0.17 5.08 -6.52
C PRO A 193 0.64 6.09 -5.47
N MET A 194 1.00 7.29 -5.91
CA MET A 194 1.50 8.35 -5.02
C MET A 194 0.46 8.88 -4.03
N GLY A 195 -0.83 8.66 -4.28
CA GLY A 195 -1.92 8.98 -3.35
C GLY A 195 -1.98 8.07 -2.11
N HIS A 196 -1.07 7.11 -1.99
CA HIS A 196 -0.98 6.17 -0.88
C HIS A 196 0.40 6.18 -0.24
N VAL A 197 0.48 5.70 1.00
CA VAL A 197 1.74 5.61 1.75
C VAL A 197 2.82 4.74 1.08
N GLY A 198 2.46 3.86 0.14
CA GLY A 198 3.42 3.06 -0.64
C GLY A 198 4.43 3.86 -1.47
N LEU A 199 4.22 5.17 -1.63
CA LEU A 199 5.23 6.11 -2.15
C LEU A 199 6.51 6.11 -1.29
N SER A 200 6.43 5.74 -0.01
CA SER A 200 7.56 5.71 0.91
C SER A 200 8.74 4.89 0.40
N TRP A 201 8.50 3.76 -0.26
CA TRP A 201 9.54 2.94 -0.88
C TRP A 201 10.38 3.70 -1.92
N GLY A 202 9.73 4.50 -2.78
CA GLY A 202 10.42 5.36 -3.75
C GLY A 202 11.21 6.48 -3.07
N ILE A 203 10.65 7.08 -2.00
CA ILE A 203 11.35 8.10 -1.20
C ILE A 203 12.54 7.47 -0.46
N ALA A 204 12.42 6.25 0.06
CA ALA A 204 13.51 5.50 0.68
C ALA A 204 14.66 5.25 -0.33
N ALA A 205 14.33 4.83 -1.55
CA ALA A 205 15.32 4.67 -2.62
C ALA A 205 16.04 6.00 -2.92
N MET A 206 15.30 7.08 -3.11
CA MET A 206 15.90 8.41 -3.33
C MET A 206 16.78 8.85 -2.16
N ARG A 207 16.34 8.62 -0.89
CA ARG A 207 17.13 8.94 0.30
C ARG A 207 18.45 8.18 0.33
N ALA A 208 18.45 6.90 -0.06
CA ALA A 208 19.67 6.10 -0.18
C ALA A 208 20.59 6.58 -1.32
N GLY A 209 20.08 7.43 -2.21
CA GLY A 209 20.76 7.87 -3.43
C GLY A 209 20.62 6.87 -4.59
N ALA A 210 19.76 5.87 -4.47
CA ALA A 210 19.38 4.98 -5.55
C ALA A 210 18.55 5.71 -6.61
N LEU A 211 18.48 5.14 -7.82
CA LEU A 211 17.58 5.62 -8.85
C LEU A 211 16.15 5.06 -8.59
N TYR A 212 15.21 5.95 -8.40
CA TYR A 212 13.78 5.61 -8.42
C TYR A 212 13.23 5.78 -9.83
N VAL A 213 12.93 4.68 -10.50
CA VAL A 213 12.17 4.65 -11.76
C VAL A 213 10.70 4.54 -11.39
N MET A 214 9.91 5.57 -11.70
CA MET A 214 8.51 5.64 -11.34
C MET A 214 7.63 5.34 -12.55
N MET A 215 6.94 4.22 -12.51
CA MET A 215 5.94 3.87 -13.51
C MET A 215 4.56 4.36 -13.05
N GLU A 216 3.91 5.22 -13.83
CA GLU A 216 2.61 5.81 -13.46
C GLU A 216 1.50 4.76 -13.33
N ARG A 217 1.52 3.78 -14.24
CA ARG A 217 0.54 2.71 -14.30
C ARG A 217 1.20 1.41 -14.70
N TYR A 218 0.95 0.34 -13.95
CA TYR A 218 1.46 -0.97 -14.28
C TYR A 218 0.97 -1.45 -15.65
N GLU A 219 1.93 -1.79 -16.52
CA GLU A 219 1.72 -2.44 -17.80
C GLU A 219 2.81 -3.53 -17.93
N PRO A 220 2.44 -4.81 -18.07
CA PRO A 220 3.38 -5.93 -17.95
C PRO A 220 4.58 -5.86 -18.90
N THR A 221 4.35 -5.54 -20.17
CA THR A 221 5.44 -5.46 -21.16
C THR A 221 6.40 -4.34 -20.83
N ARG A 222 5.85 -3.15 -20.55
CA ARG A 222 6.65 -1.96 -20.21
C ARG A 222 7.43 -2.15 -18.92
N TYR A 223 6.84 -2.83 -17.94
CA TYR A 223 7.51 -3.15 -16.67
C TYR A 223 8.78 -3.98 -16.90
N LEU A 224 8.71 -5.02 -17.74
CA LEU A 224 9.88 -5.85 -18.10
C LEU A 224 10.90 -5.11 -18.96
N GLU A 225 10.46 -4.27 -19.90
CA GLU A 225 11.34 -3.39 -20.67
C GLU A 225 12.16 -2.46 -19.77
N LEU A 226 11.52 -1.84 -18.78
CA LEU A 226 12.18 -0.96 -17.82
C LEU A 226 13.16 -1.72 -16.94
N CYS A 227 12.83 -2.96 -16.52
CA CYS A 227 13.75 -3.82 -15.79
C CYS A 227 15.05 -4.02 -16.57
N LYS A 228 14.96 -4.35 -17.85
CA LYS A 228 16.09 -4.57 -18.74
C LYS A 228 16.84 -3.27 -19.06
N GLN A 229 16.09 -2.19 -19.36
CA GLN A 229 16.66 -0.90 -19.75
C GLN A 229 17.53 -0.28 -18.66
N PHE A 230 17.06 -0.36 -17.40
CA PHE A 230 17.73 0.29 -16.27
C PHE A 230 18.53 -0.66 -15.38
N GLY A 231 18.53 -1.97 -15.66
CA GLY A 231 19.19 -2.95 -14.81
C GLY A 231 18.62 -2.93 -13.39
N VAL A 232 17.29 -2.96 -13.28
CA VAL A 232 16.58 -2.84 -12.01
C VAL A 232 17.04 -3.90 -11.02
N THR A 233 17.33 -3.48 -9.78
CA THR A 233 17.81 -4.36 -8.70
C THR A 233 16.74 -4.66 -7.66
N VAL A 234 15.79 -3.76 -7.46
CA VAL A 234 14.68 -3.91 -6.51
C VAL A 234 13.36 -3.56 -7.19
N LEU A 235 12.38 -4.44 -7.06
CA LEU A 235 11.07 -4.30 -7.68
C LEU A 235 9.97 -4.02 -6.67
N ALA A 236 9.03 -3.15 -7.01
CA ALA A 236 7.71 -3.14 -6.42
C ALA A 236 6.83 -4.21 -7.10
N GLY A 237 6.28 -5.14 -6.32
CA GLY A 237 5.48 -6.25 -6.82
C GLY A 237 4.26 -6.50 -5.96
N MET A 238 3.20 -5.72 -6.14
CA MET A 238 1.92 -6.06 -5.54
C MET A 238 1.46 -7.46 -5.94
N PRO A 239 0.63 -8.17 -5.16
CA PRO A 239 0.19 -9.53 -5.46
C PRO A 239 -0.27 -9.78 -6.90
N PRO A 240 -1.07 -8.89 -7.55
CA PRO A 240 -1.42 -9.06 -8.96
C PRO A 240 -0.24 -8.99 -9.93
N VAL A 241 0.80 -8.21 -9.62
CA VAL A 241 2.03 -8.13 -10.43
C VAL A 241 2.80 -9.44 -10.34
N ILE A 242 2.98 -9.97 -9.13
CA ILE A 242 3.63 -11.28 -8.91
C ILE A 242 2.87 -12.38 -9.64
N HIS A 243 1.53 -12.35 -9.58
CA HIS A 243 0.68 -13.29 -10.34
C HIS A 243 0.90 -13.13 -11.85
N SER A 244 0.85 -11.92 -12.39
CA SER A 244 1.10 -11.65 -13.82
C SER A 244 2.46 -12.17 -14.28
N LEU A 245 3.51 -11.99 -13.48
CA LEU A 245 4.85 -12.51 -13.77
C LEU A 245 4.89 -14.05 -13.74
N THR A 246 4.18 -14.69 -12.82
CA THR A 246 4.09 -16.17 -12.79
C THR A 246 3.39 -16.79 -13.98
N GLU A 247 2.38 -16.10 -14.53
CA GLU A 247 1.61 -16.58 -15.66
C GLU A 247 2.24 -16.18 -17.03
N ALA A 248 3.33 -15.38 -17.02
CA ALA A 248 4.02 -15.01 -18.25
C ALA A 248 4.58 -16.26 -18.97
N PRO A 249 4.47 -16.37 -20.31
CA PRO A 249 5.01 -17.49 -21.05
C PRO A 249 6.52 -17.68 -20.82
N GLU A 250 7.00 -18.92 -20.73
CA GLU A 250 8.42 -19.25 -20.45
C GLU A 250 9.40 -18.66 -21.49
N ASN A 251 8.96 -18.39 -22.70
CA ASN A 251 9.78 -17.83 -23.77
C ASN A 251 9.57 -16.32 -23.98
N ALA A 252 8.93 -15.63 -23.04
CA ALA A 252 8.65 -14.19 -23.14
C ALA A 252 9.85 -13.29 -22.84
N GLY A 253 11.02 -13.86 -22.52
CA GLY A 253 12.22 -13.08 -22.13
C GLY A 253 12.13 -12.48 -20.70
N THR A 254 11.17 -12.93 -19.90
CA THR A 254 10.94 -12.44 -18.55
C THR A 254 12.12 -12.72 -17.64
N GLU A 255 12.71 -13.91 -17.73
CA GLU A 255 13.90 -14.32 -16.96
C GLU A 255 15.11 -13.42 -17.28
N GLU A 256 15.31 -13.08 -18.56
CA GLU A 256 16.38 -12.15 -18.97
C GLU A 256 16.13 -10.74 -18.44
N ALA A 257 14.88 -10.27 -18.50
CA ALA A 257 14.51 -8.95 -18.02
C ALA A 257 14.70 -8.79 -16.50
N LEU A 258 14.51 -9.87 -15.73
CA LEU A 258 14.64 -9.90 -14.28
C LEU A 258 16.03 -10.33 -13.79
N ALA A 259 17.02 -10.56 -14.68
CA ALA A 259 18.32 -11.11 -14.32
C ALA A 259 19.12 -10.27 -13.30
N THR A 260 18.89 -8.96 -13.22
CA THR A 260 19.55 -8.05 -12.27
C THR A 260 18.77 -7.88 -10.96
N VAL A 261 17.53 -8.38 -10.91
CA VAL A 261 16.65 -8.20 -9.75
C VAL A 261 17.09 -9.12 -8.61
N ARG A 262 17.42 -8.54 -7.47
CA ARG A 262 17.81 -9.28 -6.28
C ARG A 262 16.63 -9.60 -5.35
N GLU A 263 15.58 -8.79 -5.40
CA GLU A 263 14.38 -8.96 -4.58
C GLU A 263 13.18 -8.18 -5.13
N ILE A 264 11.98 -8.62 -4.78
CA ILE A 264 10.73 -7.94 -5.09
C ILE A 264 9.96 -7.70 -3.79
N ILE A 265 9.59 -6.43 -3.53
CA ILE A 265 8.77 -6.08 -2.37
C ILE A 265 7.28 -6.26 -2.67
N SER A 266 6.58 -6.99 -1.82
CA SER A 266 5.14 -7.19 -1.90
C SER A 266 4.44 -6.69 -0.65
N GLY A 267 3.27 -6.10 -0.82
CA GLY A 267 2.42 -5.62 0.27
C GLY A 267 1.12 -5.02 -0.24
N GLY A 268 0.29 -4.56 0.69
CA GLY A 268 -0.97 -3.90 0.40
C GLY A 268 -2.16 -4.84 0.14
N GLY A 269 -1.93 -6.13 0.02
CA GLY A 269 -2.97 -7.16 -0.14
C GLY A 269 -2.41 -8.56 0.10
N PRO A 270 -3.28 -9.57 0.25
CA PRO A 270 -2.86 -10.95 0.45
C PRO A 270 -2.16 -11.48 -0.80
N LEU A 271 -1.02 -12.13 -0.62
CA LEU A 271 -0.32 -12.89 -1.64
C LEU A 271 -0.58 -14.38 -1.38
N HIS A 272 -1.32 -15.02 -2.28
CA HIS A 272 -1.62 -16.45 -2.18
C HIS A 272 -0.34 -17.30 -2.18
N HIS A 273 -0.25 -18.25 -1.27
CA HIS A 273 0.93 -19.08 -1.04
C HIS A 273 1.38 -19.82 -2.30
N GLU A 274 0.45 -20.34 -3.09
CA GLU A 274 0.77 -21.09 -4.33
C GLU A 274 1.33 -20.16 -5.43
N ILE A 275 0.84 -18.92 -5.53
CA ILE A 275 1.37 -17.91 -6.46
C ILE A 275 2.80 -17.54 -6.04
N TRP A 276 3.00 -17.30 -4.73
CA TRP A 276 4.32 -16.99 -4.19
C TRP A 276 5.33 -18.11 -4.45
N LYS A 277 4.96 -19.39 -4.19
CA LYS A 277 5.79 -20.56 -4.49
C LYS A 277 6.15 -20.64 -5.96
N LYS A 278 5.16 -20.53 -6.87
CA LYS A 278 5.37 -20.55 -8.31
C LYS A 278 6.37 -19.47 -8.74
N PHE A 279 6.20 -18.23 -8.26
CA PHE A 279 7.12 -17.13 -8.53
C PHE A 279 8.55 -17.46 -8.06
N HIS A 280 8.69 -17.91 -6.83
CA HIS A 280 10.00 -18.26 -6.27
C HIS A 280 10.70 -19.37 -7.05
N TYR A 281 10.00 -20.45 -7.36
CA TYR A 281 10.60 -21.58 -8.10
C TYR A 281 10.94 -21.25 -9.54
N ARG A 282 10.20 -20.32 -10.15
CA ARG A 282 10.46 -19.89 -11.53
C ARG A 282 11.67 -18.95 -11.62
N TYR A 283 11.72 -17.93 -10.79
CA TYR A 283 12.68 -16.84 -10.93
C TYR A 283 13.82 -16.88 -9.91
N ASN A 284 13.70 -17.65 -8.86
CA ASN A 284 14.63 -17.66 -7.71
C ASN A 284 14.89 -16.28 -7.11
N ILE A 285 13.92 -15.36 -7.23
CA ILE A 285 13.95 -14.02 -6.64
C ILE A 285 13.13 -14.07 -5.34
N PRO A 286 13.70 -13.65 -4.19
CA PRO A 286 12.96 -13.57 -2.94
C PRO A 286 11.87 -12.50 -3.01
N VAL A 287 10.67 -12.86 -2.55
CA VAL A 287 9.57 -11.92 -2.33
C VAL A 287 9.62 -11.44 -0.89
N ILE A 288 9.95 -10.18 -0.70
CA ILE A 288 9.94 -9.51 0.59
C ILE A 288 8.49 -9.14 0.91
N ASN A 289 7.76 -10.05 1.53
CA ASN A 289 6.35 -9.83 1.86
C ASN A 289 6.24 -8.99 3.13
N ALA A 290 5.67 -7.78 2.98
CA ALA A 290 5.63 -6.76 4.01
C ALA A 290 4.20 -6.53 4.50
N TYR A 291 4.04 -6.37 5.79
CA TYR A 291 2.78 -6.04 6.43
C TYR A 291 2.87 -4.72 7.19
N GLY A 292 1.93 -3.87 6.92
CA GLY A 292 1.68 -2.60 7.58
C GLY A 292 0.49 -1.91 6.93
N LEU A 293 0.09 -0.78 7.47
CA LEU A 293 -1.12 -0.09 7.09
C LEU A 293 -0.83 1.37 6.73
N SER A 294 -1.85 2.08 6.28
CA SER A 294 -1.78 3.54 6.10
C SER A 294 -1.47 4.23 7.42
N GLU A 295 -2.03 3.72 8.50
CA GLU A 295 -1.87 4.20 9.88
C GLU A 295 -0.46 3.98 10.44
N THR A 296 0.38 3.21 9.76
CA THR A 296 1.76 2.90 10.19
C THR A 296 2.81 3.27 9.13
N VAL A 297 2.43 4.03 8.11
CA VAL A 297 3.25 4.38 6.93
C VAL A 297 3.92 3.12 6.38
N VAL A 298 3.12 2.22 5.81
CA VAL A 298 3.54 0.90 5.35
C VAL A 298 4.25 0.15 6.48
N ILE A 299 5.54 -0.13 6.38
CA ILE A 299 6.32 -0.82 7.42
C ILE A 299 7.08 0.12 8.36
N GLY A 300 6.71 1.37 8.44
CA GLY A 300 7.27 2.27 9.46
C GLY A 300 7.06 1.76 10.89
N THR A 301 5.91 1.10 11.10
CA THR A 301 5.65 0.16 12.19
C THR A 301 4.89 -1.03 11.60
N GLY A 302 5.49 -2.21 11.59
CA GLY A 302 4.93 -3.39 10.95
C GLY A 302 5.89 -4.57 10.99
N THR A 303 5.65 -5.55 10.12
CA THR A 303 6.49 -6.74 9.99
C THR A 303 6.90 -6.98 8.55
N VAL A 304 7.97 -7.74 8.35
CA VAL A 304 8.47 -8.10 7.03
C VAL A 304 9.26 -9.41 7.09
N ILE A 305 9.16 -10.22 6.03
CA ILE A 305 10.11 -11.28 5.79
C ILE A 305 11.39 -10.66 5.22
N ARG A 306 12.52 -10.91 5.85
CA ARG A 306 13.83 -10.42 5.39
C ARG A 306 14.47 -11.43 4.44
N PRO A 307 15.42 -11.02 3.58
CA PRO A 307 16.12 -11.94 2.69
C PRO A 307 16.80 -13.10 3.43
N GLU A 308 17.38 -12.86 4.60
CA GLU A 308 17.99 -13.88 5.46
C GLU A 308 16.99 -14.90 6.01
N ASP A 309 15.76 -14.47 6.31
CA ASP A 309 14.69 -15.33 6.81
C ASP A 309 14.02 -16.13 5.69
N TYR A 310 14.20 -15.70 4.44
CA TYR A 310 13.53 -16.27 3.29
C TYR A 310 13.85 -17.75 3.06
N ALA A 311 15.01 -18.19 3.47
CA ALA A 311 15.43 -19.60 3.38
C ALA A 311 14.79 -20.50 4.46
N SER A 312 14.23 -19.91 5.53
CA SER A 312 13.62 -20.67 6.64
C SER A 312 12.27 -21.30 6.25
N ALA A 313 11.79 -22.22 7.10
CA ALA A 313 10.47 -22.83 6.94
C ALA A 313 9.36 -21.75 6.93
N ASP A 314 8.25 -22.06 6.30
CA ASP A 314 7.04 -21.21 6.19
C ASP A 314 7.21 -19.82 5.59
N ARG A 315 8.31 -19.59 4.85
CA ARG A 315 8.52 -18.33 4.14
C ARG A 315 7.38 -17.92 3.18
N PHE A 316 6.55 -18.86 2.76
CA PHE A 316 5.38 -18.62 1.91
C PHE A 316 4.08 -18.37 2.68
N GLN A 317 4.12 -18.34 4.01
CA GLN A 317 2.91 -18.19 4.83
C GLN A 317 3.01 -17.01 5.80
N SER A 318 4.21 -16.49 6.04
CA SER A 318 4.45 -15.45 7.02
C SER A 318 4.78 -14.11 6.39
N VAL A 319 4.43 -13.04 7.07
CA VAL A 319 4.92 -11.67 6.83
C VAL A 319 6.08 -11.32 7.79
N GLY A 320 6.74 -12.33 8.32
CA GLY A 320 8.01 -12.25 9.05
C GLY A 320 7.95 -11.62 10.43
N HIS A 321 9.07 -11.00 10.79
CA HIS A 321 9.30 -10.39 12.10
C HIS A 321 9.05 -8.88 12.09
N PRO A 322 8.83 -8.25 13.26
CA PRO A 322 8.75 -6.80 13.37
C PRO A 322 10.01 -6.11 12.82
N VAL A 323 9.82 -4.99 12.13
CA VAL A 323 10.92 -4.11 11.72
C VAL A 323 11.50 -3.36 12.93
N CYS A 324 12.59 -2.62 12.73
CA CYS A 324 13.25 -1.90 13.83
C CYS A 324 12.28 -1.04 14.63
N PHE A 325 12.38 -1.13 15.97
CA PHE A 325 11.54 -0.40 16.94
C PHE A 325 10.05 -0.71 16.86
N SER A 326 9.65 -1.76 16.15
CA SER A 326 8.25 -2.22 16.07
C SER A 326 8.03 -3.42 16.97
N GLU A 327 6.83 -3.49 17.53
CA GLU A 327 6.35 -4.61 18.31
C GLU A 327 5.05 -5.12 17.73
N VAL A 328 4.82 -6.41 17.82
CA VAL A 328 3.56 -7.05 17.43
C VAL A 328 3.08 -7.95 18.57
N LYS A 329 1.80 -7.94 18.86
CA LYS A 329 1.12 -8.91 19.68
C LYS A 329 -0.22 -9.30 19.06
N ILE A 330 -0.72 -10.46 19.46
CA ILE A 330 -2.05 -10.91 19.08
C ILE A 330 -2.95 -10.81 20.31
N VAL A 331 -4.11 -10.18 20.16
CA VAL A 331 -5.05 -9.99 21.26
C VAL A 331 -6.41 -10.63 20.92
N ASP A 332 -7.19 -10.93 21.95
CA ASP A 332 -8.56 -11.41 21.75
C ASP A 332 -9.41 -10.37 21.02
N GLU A 333 -10.23 -10.81 20.07
CA GLU A 333 -11.01 -9.92 19.22
C GLU A 333 -12.14 -9.16 19.98
N ALA A 334 -12.55 -9.65 21.15
CA ALA A 334 -13.57 -9.03 21.98
C ALA A 334 -12.99 -8.23 23.15
N ASP A 335 -11.81 -8.64 23.67
CA ASP A 335 -11.13 -8.01 24.79
C ASP A 335 -9.62 -7.86 24.50
N SER A 336 -9.22 -6.69 24.02
CA SER A 336 -7.83 -6.38 23.68
C SER A 336 -6.84 -6.40 24.86
N SER A 337 -7.32 -6.55 26.08
CA SER A 337 -6.45 -6.76 27.27
C SER A 337 -5.91 -8.19 27.38
N ILE A 338 -6.51 -9.15 26.65
CA ILE A 338 -6.14 -10.56 26.67
C ILE A 338 -5.20 -10.83 25.49
N GLU A 339 -3.96 -11.21 25.79
CA GLU A 339 -3.00 -11.63 24.77
C GLU A 339 -3.19 -13.12 24.43
N MET A 340 -3.20 -13.43 23.13
CA MET A 340 -3.43 -14.79 22.63
C MET A 340 -2.15 -15.63 22.66
N PRO A 341 -2.24 -16.93 22.97
CA PRO A 341 -1.10 -17.83 22.89
C PRO A 341 -0.58 -17.98 21.46
N VAL A 342 0.72 -18.30 21.33
CA VAL A 342 1.35 -18.65 20.05
C VAL A 342 0.52 -19.71 19.29
N GLY A 343 0.34 -19.50 18.00
CA GLY A 343 -0.48 -20.34 17.13
C GLY A 343 -1.98 -20.11 17.22
N THR A 344 -2.45 -19.21 18.10
CA THR A 344 -3.88 -18.93 18.26
C THR A 344 -4.25 -17.61 17.56
N PRO A 345 -5.18 -17.64 16.60
CA PRO A 345 -5.63 -16.44 15.92
C PRO A 345 -6.33 -15.42 16.85
N GLY A 346 -6.09 -14.15 16.60
CA GLY A 346 -6.71 -13.01 17.25
C GLY A 346 -6.45 -11.74 16.47
N GLU A 347 -6.85 -10.58 16.99
CA GLU A 347 -6.60 -9.29 16.36
C GLU A 347 -5.12 -8.90 16.48
N ILE A 348 -4.53 -8.48 15.37
CA ILE A 348 -3.14 -8.02 15.33
C ILE A 348 -3.07 -6.61 15.93
N ALA A 349 -2.21 -6.43 16.92
CA ALA A 349 -1.89 -5.13 17.49
C ALA A 349 -0.42 -4.78 17.19
N LEU A 350 -0.18 -3.55 16.73
CA LEU A 350 1.14 -3.01 16.42
C LEU A 350 1.50 -1.84 17.33
N ARG A 351 2.77 -1.74 17.74
CA ARG A 351 3.31 -0.59 18.47
C ARG A 351 4.67 -0.20 17.91
N GLY A 352 4.89 1.10 17.71
CA GLY A 352 6.18 1.58 17.21
C GLY A 352 6.15 3.03 16.72
N PRO A 353 7.28 3.53 16.19
CA PRO A 353 7.49 4.95 15.93
C PRO A 353 6.65 5.52 14.79
N ALA A 354 6.10 4.67 13.90
CA ALA A 354 5.30 5.13 12.77
C ALA A 354 3.78 4.95 12.97
N VAL A 355 3.34 4.54 14.16
CA VAL A 355 1.91 4.54 14.49
C VAL A 355 1.38 5.96 14.46
N ALA A 356 0.31 6.19 13.69
CA ALA A 356 -0.36 7.48 13.58
C ALA A 356 -0.83 8.01 14.94
N LEU A 357 -1.02 9.31 15.07
CA LEU A 357 -1.54 9.92 16.31
C LEU A 357 -3.04 9.63 16.54
N GLY A 358 -3.73 9.05 15.59
CA GLY A 358 -5.15 8.82 15.60
C GLY A 358 -5.80 9.23 14.28
N TYR A 359 -7.13 9.37 14.28
CA TYR A 359 -7.90 9.83 13.12
C TYR A 359 -8.35 11.29 13.31
N TRP A 360 -8.14 12.12 12.29
CA TRP A 360 -8.43 13.54 12.28
C TRP A 360 -9.93 13.81 12.49
N ASN A 361 -10.26 14.62 13.50
CA ASN A 361 -11.64 14.96 13.88
C ASN A 361 -12.54 13.74 14.21
N MET A 362 -11.95 12.60 14.62
CA MET A 362 -12.67 11.36 14.94
C MET A 362 -12.18 10.77 16.27
N PRO A 363 -12.55 11.38 17.42
CA PRO A 363 -12.05 10.96 18.73
C PRO A 363 -12.53 9.56 19.15
N GLU A 364 -13.76 9.18 18.81
CA GLU A 364 -14.33 7.86 19.14
C GLU A 364 -13.62 6.74 18.39
N GLU A 365 -13.42 6.90 17.08
CA GLU A 365 -12.68 5.95 16.25
C GLU A 365 -11.20 5.89 16.64
N THR A 366 -10.64 7.01 17.07
CA THR A 366 -9.28 7.06 17.59
C THR A 366 -9.17 6.24 18.88
N ALA A 367 -10.04 6.47 19.85
CA ALA A 367 -10.05 5.73 21.11
C ALA A 367 -10.30 4.23 20.93
N ALA A 368 -11.09 3.86 19.91
CA ALA A 368 -11.37 2.45 19.60
C ALA A 368 -10.19 1.70 18.95
N ALA A 369 -9.30 2.41 18.25
CA ALA A 369 -8.20 1.78 17.52
C ALA A 369 -6.81 2.02 18.12
N PHE A 370 -6.59 3.19 18.76
CA PHE A 370 -5.30 3.57 19.34
C PHE A 370 -5.40 3.54 20.85
N LEU A 371 -4.79 2.54 21.48
CA LEU A 371 -4.85 2.33 22.92
C LEU A 371 -3.89 3.28 23.66
N GLU A 372 -4.20 3.59 24.94
CA GLU A 372 -3.43 4.52 25.76
C GLU A 372 -1.94 4.15 25.94
N ASP A 373 -1.63 2.83 25.89
CA ASP A 373 -0.26 2.29 25.99
C ASP A 373 0.50 2.27 24.65
N GLY A 374 -0.06 2.91 23.60
CA GLY A 374 0.56 3.08 22.29
C GLY A 374 0.37 1.92 21.32
N TRP A 375 -0.46 0.94 21.66
CA TRP A 375 -0.84 -0.11 20.72
C TRP A 375 -1.93 0.37 19.75
N PHE A 376 -1.77 0.01 18.50
CA PHE A 376 -2.75 0.22 17.44
C PHE A 376 -3.39 -1.11 17.06
N LEU A 377 -4.71 -1.21 17.21
CA LEU A 377 -5.52 -2.34 16.80
C LEU A 377 -5.78 -2.24 15.30
N THR A 378 -5.26 -3.20 14.54
CA THR A 378 -5.20 -3.08 13.07
C THR A 378 -6.51 -3.41 12.36
N GLY A 379 -7.40 -4.14 13.03
CA GLY A 379 -8.59 -4.72 12.42
C GLY A 379 -8.27 -5.92 11.50
N ASP A 380 -7.03 -6.38 11.49
CA ASP A 380 -6.61 -7.61 10.80
C ASP A 380 -6.46 -8.73 11.83
N VAL A 381 -6.73 -9.97 11.43
CA VAL A 381 -6.64 -11.18 12.26
C VAL A 381 -5.43 -11.98 11.82
N GLY A 382 -4.67 -12.50 12.80
CA GLY A 382 -3.50 -13.31 12.54
C GLY A 382 -3.03 -14.03 13.79
N TYR A 383 -1.90 -14.71 13.70
CA TYR A 383 -1.25 -15.39 14.81
C TYR A 383 0.27 -15.29 14.69
N LEU A 384 0.97 -15.45 15.82
CA LEU A 384 2.42 -15.63 15.82
C LEU A 384 2.72 -17.12 15.74
N ASP A 385 3.63 -17.54 14.88
CA ASP A 385 4.12 -18.92 14.80
C ASP A 385 5.11 -19.23 15.93
N SER A 386 5.64 -20.47 15.97
CA SER A 386 6.61 -20.90 16.99
C SER A 386 7.92 -20.12 16.99
N ASP A 387 8.24 -19.45 15.89
CA ASP A 387 9.44 -18.62 15.74
C ASP A 387 9.12 -17.12 15.92
N ASN A 388 7.92 -16.78 16.42
CA ASN A 388 7.40 -15.42 16.58
C ASN A 388 7.30 -14.64 15.27
N ARG A 389 7.05 -15.31 14.14
CA ARG A 389 6.73 -14.65 12.87
C ARG A 389 5.22 -14.42 12.76
N LEU A 390 4.84 -13.28 12.26
CA LEU A 390 3.43 -12.97 12.03
C LEU A 390 2.91 -13.70 10.80
N CYS A 391 1.79 -14.38 10.96
CA CYS A 391 0.99 -14.98 9.90
C CYS A 391 -0.38 -14.31 9.89
N ILE A 392 -0.73 -13.69 8.77
CA ILE A 392 -2.03 -13.02 8.61
C ILE A 392 -3.05 -14.05 8.15
N THR A 393 -4.20 -14.06 8.81
CA THR A 393 -5.31 -14.94 8.44
C THR A 393 -6.32 -14.20 7.56
N ASP A 394 -6.82 -13.04 8.01
CA ASP A 394 -7.82 -12.25 7.26
C ASP A 394 -8.07 -10.87 7.93
N ARG A 395 -9.09 -10.16 7.44
CA ARG A 395 -9.63 -8.98 8.10
C ARG A 395 -10.80 -9.32 9.01
N LYS A 396 -10.81 -8.77 10.19
CA LYS A 396 -11.89 -8.95 11.19
C LYS A 396 -13.29 -8.66 10.59
N LYS A 397 -13.40 -7.61 9.76
CA LYS A 397 -14.64 -7.21 9.08
C LYS A 397 -15.06 -8.13 7.92
N ASP A 398 -14.14 -8.88 7.35
CA ASP A 398 -14.39 -9.77 6.21
C ASP A 398 -14.68 -11.21 6.65
N MET A 399 -14.42 -11.54 7.92
CA MET A 399 -14.71 -12.82 8.53
C MET A 399 -16.21 -13.14 8.42
N ILE A 400 -16.51 -14.36 7.98
CA ILE A 400 -17.87 -14.86 7.81
C ILE A 400 -18.29 -15.63 9.06
N VAL A 401 -19.43 -15.29 9.64
CA VAL A 401 -19.95 -15.97 10.82
C VAL A 401 -21.14 -16.83 10.45
N MET A 402 -20.92 -18.13 10.25
CA MET A 402 -21.95 -19.09 9.91
C MET A 402 -22.32 -19.97 11.12
N SER A 403 -23.50 -19.78 11.68
CA SER A 403 -24.00 -20.57 12.85
C SER A 403 -22.98 -20.60 14.02
N GLY A 404 -22.28 -19.48 14.26
CA GLY A 404 -21.25 -19.35 15.30
C GLY A 404 -19.82 -19.79 14.88
N TRP A 405 -19.66 -20.43 13.73
CA TRP A 405 -18.36 -20.77 13.18
C TRP A 405 -17.73 -19.56 12.46
N LYS A 406 -16.49 -19.24 12.78
CA LYS A 406 -15.68 -18.24 12.09
C LYS A 406 -15.06 -18.89 10.85
N ILE A 407 -15.29 -18.27 9.68
CA ILE A 407 -14.71 -18.69 8.40
C ILE A 407 -13.93 -17.50 7.87
N TYR A 408 -12.66 -17.70 7.61
CA TYR A 408 -11.78 -16.68 7.07
C TYR A 408 -11.72 -16.82 5.54
N PRO A 409 -12.18 -15.83 4.76
CA PRO A 409 -12.21 -15.86 3.31
C PRO A 409 -10.90 -16.28 2.68
N THR A 410 -9.77 -15.70 3.10
CA THR A 410 -8.44 -15.97 2.55
C THR A 410 -8.05 -17.45 2.70
N GLU A 411 -8.38 -18.11 3.79
CA GLU A 411 -8.12 -19.55 3.98
C GLU A 411 -8.86 -20.41 2.94
N VAL A 412 -10.09 -20.04 2.64
CA VAL A 412 -10.90 -20.73 1.63
C VAL A 412 -10.34 -20.46 0.22
N GLU A 413 -9.98 -19.21 -0.06
CA GLU A 413 -9.37 -18.78 -1.32
C GLU A 413 -8.04 -19.53 -1.57
N ASP A 414 -7.16 -19.63 -0.57
CA ASP A 414 -5.88 -20.34 -0.66
C ASP A 414 -6.04 -21.85 -0.93
N ALA A 415 -7.09 -22.45 -0.43
CA ALA A 415 -7.40 -23.84 -0.75
C ALA A 415 -7.90 -23.98 -2.19
N LEU A 416 -8.84 -23.12 -2.61
CA LEU A 416 -9.55 -23.26 -3.88
C LEU A 416 -8.76 -22.76 -5.09
N ILE A 417 -7.83 -21.81 -4.93
CA ILE A 417 -6.98 -21.33 -6.04
C ILE A 417 -6.10 -22.45 -6.64
N ARG A 418 -5.95 -23.57 -5.95
CA ARG A 418 -5.24 -24.77 -6.41
C ARG A 418 -6.02 -25.54 -7.45
N PHE A 419 -7.33 -25.29 -7.57
CA PHE A 419 -8.15 -25.92 -8.59
C PHE A 419 -7.76 -25.39 -9.98
N GLU A 420 -7.48 -26.30 -10.90
CA GLU A 420 -6.89 -26.01 -12.22
C GLU A 420 -7.69 -24.96 -13.02
N GLY A 421 -9.01 -24.98 -12.90
CA GLY A 421 -9.91 -24.10 -13.65
C GLY A 421 -10.01 -22.67 -13.12
N ILE A 422 -9.42 -22.34 -11.98
CA ILE A 422 -9.54 -20.99 -11.36
C ILE A 422 -8.39 -20.08 -11.82
N ALA A 423 -8.75 -18.94 -12.40
CA ALA A 423 -7.81 -17.84 -12.64
C ALA A 423 -7.73 -16.91 -11.42
N GLU A 424 -8.89 -16.48 -10.91
CA GLU A 424 -9.01 -15.66 -9.69
C GLU A 424 -10.22 -16.10 -8.88
N ILE A 425 -10.16 -15.91 -7.56
CA ILE A 425 -11.25 -16.23 -6.64
C ILE A 425 -11.34 -15.17 -5.54
N ALA A 426 -12.57 -14.85 -5.14
CA ALA A 426 -12.85 -14.06 -3.95
C ALA A 426 -13.99 -14.70 -3.15
N VAL A 427 -13.76 -14.97 -1.86
CA VAL A 427 -14.72 -15.52 -0.94
C VAL A 427 -15.30 -14.41 -0.05
N PHE A 428 -16.61 -14.45 0.19
CA PHE A 428 -17.31 -13.44 1.00
C PHE A 428 -18.56 -14.02 1.63
N GLY A 429 -19.04 -13.38 2.72
CA GLY A 429 -20.26 -13.75 3.38
C GLY A 429 -21.47 -13.19 2.65
N VAL A 430 -22.50 -14.01 2.48
CA VAL A 430 -23.85 -13.55 2.08
C VAL A 430 -24.84 -13.86 3.19
N PRO A 431 -25.84 -12.98 3.45
CA PRO A 431 -26.83 -13.19 4.48
C PRO A 431 -27.61 -14.50 4.26
N HIS A 432 -27.96 -15.19 5.35
CA HIS A 432 -28.77 -16.40 5.31
C HIS A 432 -29.74 -16.44 6.48
N GLU A 433 -31.01 -16.71 6.19
CA GLU A 433 -32.15 -16.62 7.12
C GLU A 433 -31.93 -17.33 8.46
N HIS A 434 -31.27 -18.52 8.44
CA HIS A 434 -31.13 -19.36 9.64
C HIS A 434 -29.70 -19.51 10.15
N ARG A 435 -28.69 -18.98 9.43
CA ARG A 435 -27.26 -19.22 9.73
C ARG A 435 -26.45 -17.95 10.00
N GLY A 436 -27.10 -16.79 9.94
CA GLY A 436 -26.43 -15.50 9.91
C GLY A 436 -25.84 -15.23 8.52
N GLU A 437 -24.68 -15.73 8.25
CA GLU A 437 -24.05 -15.69 6.93
C GLU A 437 -23.72 -17.09 6.41
N ILE A 438 -23.51 -17.22 5.11
CA ILE A 438 -22.92 -18.40 4.45
C ILE A 438 -21.79 -17.96 3.53
N PRO A 439 -20.73 -18.76 3.36
CA PRO A 439 -19.66 -18.46 2.43
C PRO A 439 -20.12 -18.61 0.98
N ALA A 440 -19.86 -17.57 0.17
CA ALA A 440 -20.00 -17.56 -1.27
C ALA A 440 -18.63 -17.30 -1.92
N ALA A 441 -18.40 -17.81 -3.13
CA ALA A 441 -17.17 -17.59 -3.89
C ALA A 441 -17.50 -17.01 -5.26
N ALA A 442 -16.94 -15.83 -5.58
CA ALA A 442 -16.88 -15.29 -6.94
C ALA A 442 -15.64 -15.85 -7.63
N VAL A 443 -15.82 -16.45 -8.79
CA VAL A 443 -14.77 -17.17 -9.53
C VAL A 443 -14.61 -16.57 -10.92
N VAL A 444 -13.38 -16.21 -11.26
CA VAL A 444 -12.95 -15.95 -12.63
C VAL A 444 -12.32 -17.24 -13.16
N TRP A 445 -12.92 -17.79 -14.20
CA TRP A 445 -12.48 -19.06 -14.78
C TRP A 445 -11.33 -18.85 -15.78
N ARG A 446 -10.45 -19.84 -15.87
CA ARG A 446 -9.44 -19.90 -16.95
C ARG A 446 -10.05 -20.23 -18.29
N GLU A 447 -9.34 -19.96 -19.37
CA GLU A 447 -9.74 -20.34 -20.71
C GLU A 447 -10.02 -21.86 -20.79
N GLY A 448 -11.17 -22.23 -21.36
CA GLY A 448 -11.65 -23.62 -21.44
C GLY A 448 -12.43 -24.12 -20.22
N TRP A 449 -12.62 -23.27 -19.19
CA TRP A 449 -13.40 -23.55 -17.98
C TRP A 449 -14.52 -22.52 -17.83
N ASP A 450 -15.65 -22.95 -17.25
CA ASP A 450 -16.81 -22.08 -17.02
C ASP A 450 -17.69 -22.61 -15.87
N SER A 451 -18.87 -22.03 -15.72
CA SER A 451 -19.86 -22.43 -14.69
C SER A 451 -20.33 -23.89 -14.79
N SER A 452 -20.12 -24.58 -15.92
CA SER A 452 -20.43 -26.02 -16.03
C SER A 452 -19.48 -26.89 -15.19
N ASN A 453 -18.32 -26.35 -14.79
CA ASN A 453 -17.32 -27.02 -13.94
C ASN A 453 -17.54 -26.76 -12.42
N GLU A 454 -18.61 -26.06 -12.04
CA GLU A 454 -18.92 -25.78 -10.63
C GLU A 454 -19.00 -27.06 -9.78
N SER A 455 -19.58 -28.13 -10.31
CA SER A 455 -19.65 -29.41 -9.59
C SER A 455 -18.29 -30.01 -9.26
N GLN A 456 -17.32 -29.87 -10.18
CA GLN A 456 -15.94 -30.34 -9.99
C GLN A 456 -15.22 -29.46 -8.94
N LEU A 457 -15.40 -28.14 -9.01
CA LEU A 457 -14.87 -27.22 -8.01
C LEU A 457 -15.47 -27.52 -6.61
N MET A 458 -16.76 -27.81 -6.52
CA MET A 458 -17.42 -28.15 -5.26
C MET A 458 -16.95 -29.51 -4.70
N GLU A 459 -16.62 -30.48 -5.55
CA GLU A 459 -16.03 -31.74 -5.12
C GLU A 459 -14.61 -31.50 -4.59
N PHE A 460 -13.79 -30.78 -5.32
CA PHE A 460 -12.46 -30.35 -4.88
C PHE A 460 -12.49 -29.61 -3.53
N ALA A 461 -13.46 -28.67 -3.36
CA ALA A 461 -13.63 -27.95 -2.12
C ALA A 461 -13.94 -28.86 -0.92
N ARG A 462 -14.77 -29.90 -1.11
CA ARG A 462 -15.09 -30.87 -0.05
C ARG A 462 -13.91 -31.74 0.36
N GLU A 463 -12.98 -31.99 -0.55
CA GLU A 463 -11.76 -32.77 -0.29
C GLU A 463 -10.72 -31.95 0.49
N HIS A 464 -10.68 -30.62 0.32
CA HIS A 464 -9.62 -29.77 0.83
C HIS A 464 -10.05 -28.85 1.98
N LEU A 465 -11.36 -28.72 2.26
CA LEU A 465 -11.90 -27.83 3.29
C LEU A 465 -12.80 -28.56 4.26
N ALA A 466 -12.78 -28.15 5.51
CA ALA A 466 -13.78 -28.58 6.49
C ALA A 466 -15.19 -28.22 5.99
N GLY A 467 -16.18 -29.08 6.21
CA GLY A 467 -17.50 -28.96 5.61
C GLY A 467 -18.23 -27.63 5.86
N TYR A 468 -17.93 -26.94 6.98
CA TYR A 468 -18.50 -25.60 7.25
C TYR A 468 -17.84 -24.49 6.44
N LYS A 469 -16.59 -24.67 5.99
CA LYS A 469 -15.83 -23.71 5.18
C LYS A 469 -16.14 -23.81 3.68
N VAL A 470 -16.70 -24.92 3.22
CA VAL A 470 -17.04 -25.12 1.82
C VAL A 470 -18.06 -24.06 1.36
N PRO A 471 -17.79 -23.29 0.29
CA PRO A 471 -18.73 -22.30 -0.23
C PRO A 471 -20.11 -22.92 -0.50
N ARG A 472 -21.16 -22.17 -0.21
CA ARG A 472 -22.56 -22.59 -0.45
C ARG A 472 -23.10 -22.05 -1.77
N LYS A 473 -22.39 -21.11 -2.36
CA LYS A 473 -22.75 -20.47 -3.62
C LYS A 473 -21.46 -20.19 -4.42
N ILE A 474 -21.42 -20.62 -5.66
CA ILE A 474 -20.39 -20.26 -6.62
C ILE A 474 -21.00 -19.25 -7.60
N ILE A 475 -20.27 -18.19 -7.89
CA ILE A 475 -20.71 -17.10 -8.76
C ILE A 475 -19.63 -16.89 -9.80
N SER A 476 -19.94 -17.19 -11.05
CA SER A 476 -19.03 -16.92 -12.17
C SER A 476 -19.04 -15.44 -12.51
N VAL A 477 -17.86 -14.81 -12.56
CA VAL A 477 -17.68 -13.40 -12.89
C VAL A 477 -16.60 -13.25 -13.97
N GLU A 478 -16.70 -12.21 -14.78
CA GLU A 478 -15.67 -11.89 -15.78
C GLU A 478 -14.39 -11.30 -15.15
N ALA A 479 -14.56 -10.53 -14.08
CA ALA A 479 -13.47 -9.94 -13.31
C ALA A 479 -13.91 -9.69 -11.86
N LEU A 480 -12.94 -9.70 -10.93
CA LEU A 480 -13.20 -9.30 -9.54
C LEU A 480 -13.17 -7.78 -9.38
N PRO A 481 -14.08 -7.18 -8.59
CA PRO A 481 -14.08 -5.74 -8.35
C PRO A 481 -12.82 -5.31 -7.59
N ARG A 482 -12.12 -4.28 -8.11
CA ARG A 482 -10.88 -3.78 -7.52
C ARG A 482 -10.82 -2.26 -7.53
N VAL A 483 -10.31 -1.67 -6.46
CA VAL A 483 -9.90 -0.26 -6.44
C VAL A 483 -8.41 -0.15 -6.77
N ASN A 484 -8.04 0.88 -7.54
CA ASN A 484 -6.68 1.11 -8.03
C ASN A 484 -6.08 -0.08 -8.83
N GLY A 485 -6.93 -0.97 -9.37
CA GLY A 485 -6.52 -2.12 -10.15
C GLY A 485 -5.95 -3.32 -9.35
N TRP A 486 -5.76 -3.19 -8.03
CA TRP A 486 -5.14 -4.24 -7.24
C TRP A 486 -5.91 -4.62 -5.95
N LYS A 487 -6.53 -3.69 -5.26
CA LYS A 487 -7.22 -3.96 -3.98
C LYS A 487 -8.61 -4.51 -4.20
N LEU A 488 -8.83 -5.76 -3.82
CA LEU A 488 -10.14 -6.43 -3.91
C LEU A 488 -11.19 -5.72 -3.03
N LEU A 489 -12.37 -5.51 -3.61
CA LEU A 489 -13.52 -4.87 -2.96
C LEU A 489 -14.59 -5.91 -2.60
N ARG A 490 -14.34 -6.74 -1.56
CA ARG A 490 -15.32 -7.74 -1.10
C ARG A 490 -16.68 -7.15 -0.72
N ARG A 491 -16.70 -5.87 -0.31
CA ARG A 491 -17.96 -5.18 0.00
C ARG A 491 -18.87 -5.08 -1.24
N GLU A 492 -18.34 -4.78 -2.41
CA GLU A 492 -19.13 -4.70 -3.64
C GLU A 492 -19.71 -6.08 -4.01
N LEU A 493 -18.94 -7.15 -3.85
CA LEU A 493 -19.43 -8.51 -4.04
C LEU A 493 -20.57 -8.84 -3.06
N ARG A 494 -20.42 -8.46 -1.78
CA ARG A 494 -21.51 -8.62 -0.79
C ARG A 494 -22.77 -7.86 -1.21
N GLU A 495 -22.65 -6.57 -1.54
CA GLU A 495 -23.78 -5.72 -1.93
C GLU A 495 -24.48 -6.21 -3.20
N GLN A 496 -23.72 -6.77 -4.16
CA GLN A 496 -24.27 -7.26 -5.43
C GLN A 496 -24.96 -8.61 -5.32
N TYR A 497 -24.51 -9.50 -4.43
CA TYR A 497 -24.94 -10.91 -4.38
C TYR A 497 -25.62 -11.33 -3.06
N SER A 498 -25.90 -10.37 -2.17
CA SER A 498 -26.67 -10.56 -0.91
C SER A 498 -28.16 -10.74 -1.13
#